data_81a4506337954beffed0581df61bdb45
#
_entry.id   81a4506337954beffed0581df61bdb45
#
_cell.length_a   1.000
_cell.length_b   1.000
_cell.length_c   1.000
_cell.angle_alpha   90.00
_cell.angle_beta   90.00
_cell.angle_gamma   90.00
#
_symmetry.space_group_name_H-M   'P 1'
#
loop_
_entity.id
_entity.type
_entity.pdbx_description
1 polymer ?
#
loop_
_entity_poly.entity_id
_entity_poly.type
_entity_poly.pdbx_seq_one_letter_code
_entity_poly.pdbx_strand_id
1 'polypeptide(L)'
;MSPKNIALVGILLCELATGCATGTTSGELQGKWKPIGNRKARVVHWGVIHNHSTGKWDAVLKLTNDFEMVGWVDDTASKAMRMVEPNRNNYTNFPCFTPQQVFEEVKPDLIVVETANSDLVEVSTEIAKHGIPMHMDKPLGIDQVGYRKMSNICEAKGVPLQIGYMFRSNEAINKMVELAHDGVLGEIYSIDADLDHNYGYPKYPEYASHYPGGTAYLLACHVIEWAMPIFDDALPLKTYSIIKPAPGDPEWAKTHSLTIMEYPRANVTIRVCSKGTQPCRHIRIDGTNGSMELEPVEDFRGVKHTTGLPADGFPKVYELVIRLHLKKDMKGYKAGFREIRFKAPSDRYAGQLHELARIIRGEIPNPPGLYRHDLLVHKVSLDACNLPTVDVAP
;
A
#
# COMPACT_ATOMS: atom_id res chain seq x y z
N MET A 1 36.74 7.39 5.09
CA MET A 1 36.24 6.95 3.79
C MET A 1 34.74 7.30 3.74
N SER A 2 34.36 8.10 2.76
CA SER A 2 33.03 8.75 2.64
C SER A 2 31.91 7.73 2.43
N PRO A 3 30.69 7.92 2.99
CA PRO A 3 29.55 7.08 2.72
C PRO A 3 28.97 7.49 1.35
N LYS A 4 29.14 6.64 0.35
CA LYS A 4 28.50 6.78 -0.96
C LYS A 4 27.19 5.99 -0.97
N ASN A 5 26.10 6.75 -1.16
CA ASN A 5 24.88 6.38 -1.86
C ASN A 5 24.32 4.96 -1.65
N ILE A 6 23.41 4.84 -0.70
CA ILE A 6 22.38 3.81 -0.74
C ILE A 6 21.33 4.34 -1.72
N ALA A 7 21.41 3.93 -2.97
CA ALA A 7 20.34 4.09 -3.93
C ALA A 7 19.18 3.20 -3.46
N LEU A 8 18.00 3.78 -3.31
CA LEU A 8 16.74 3.05 -3.19
C LEU A 8 16.69 1.96 -4.27
N VAL A 9 16.35 0.75 -3.87
CA VAL A 9 16.04 -0.34 -4.80
C VAL A 9 14.74 0.04 -5.49
N GLY A 10 14.87 0.85 -6.54
CA GLY A 10 13.88 0.91 -7.58
C GLY A 10 13.92 -0.45 -8.28
N ILE A 11 12.78 -1.09 -8.43
CA ILE A 11 12.59 -2.32 -9.18
C ILE A 11 13.40 -2.25 -10.47
N LEU A 12 14.43 -3.08 -10.58
CA LEU A 12 15.30 -3.16 -11.75
C LEU A 12 14.54 -3.91 -12.84
N LEU A 13 13.79 -3.19 -13.67
CA LEU A 13 13.25 -3.74 -14.91
C LEU A 13 14.34 -3.71 -15.98
N CYS A 14 14.82 -4.89 -16.32
CA CYS A 14 15.78 -5.13 -17.39
C CYS A 14 15.13 -4.79 -18.75
N GLU A 15 15.73 -3.88 -19.51
CA GLU A 15 15.38 -3.57 -20.88
C GLU A 15 15.64 -4.77 -21.79
N LEU A 16 14.60 -5.27 -22.46
CA LEU A 16 14.72 -6.00 -23.71
C LEU A 16 13.86 -5.26 -24.75
N ALA A 17 14.51 -4.37 -25.47
CA ALA A 17 13.97 -3.76 -26.67
C ALA A 17 14.23 -4.65 -27.88
N THR A 18 13.18 -5.19 -28.50
CA THR A 18 13.21 -5.48 -29.95
C THR A 18 11.88 -5.07 -30.54
N GLY A 19 11.97 -4.19 -31.51
CA GLY A 19 10.87 -3.47 -32.10
C GLY A 19 9.98 -4.27 -33.02
N CYS A 20 8.77 -3.78 -33.16
CA CYS A 20 8.06 -3.76 -34.44
C CYS A 20 7.14 -2.54 -34.48
N ALA A 21 7.43 -1.60 -35.37
CA ALA A 21 6.62 -0.44 -35.64
C ALA A 21 5.51 -0.79 -36.61
N THR A 22 4.25 -0.53 -36.24
CA THR A 22 3.20 -0.23 -37.22
C THR A 22 2.36 0.92 -36.67
N GLY A 23 2.27 1.96 -37.48
CA GLY A 23 1.74 3.24 -37.12
C GLY A 23 0.25 3.26 -36.82
N THR A 24 -0.07 4.06 -35.83
CA THR A 24 -1.37 4.71 -35.69
C THR A 24 -1.16 6.16 -35.30
N THR A 25 -1.82 7.01 -36.01
CA THR A 25 -1.91 8.45 -36.01
C THR A 25 -1.69 9.14 -34.68
N SER A 26 -0.74 10.07 -34.64
CA SER A 26 -0.45 11.04 -33.61
C SER A 26 -1.64 11.98 -33.35
N GLY A 27 -2.54 11.61 -32.43
CA GLY A 27 -3.27 12.59 -31.67
C GLY A 27 -2.32 13.09 -30.59
N GLU A 28 -1.88 14.32 -30.66
CA GLU A 28 -1.12 15.01 -29.62
C GLU A 28 -1.87 14.87 -28.30
N LEU A 29 -1.33 14.05 -27.36
CA LEU A 29 -1.79 13.97 -25.99
C LEU A 29 -1.47 15.32 -25.33
N GLN A 30 -2.40 16.29 -25.45
CA GLN A 30 -2.33 17.54 -24.70
C GLN A 30 -2.19 17.21 -23.21
N GLY A 31 -1.07 17.61 -22.61
CA GLY A 31 -0.89 17.71 -21.18
C GLY A 31 -0.29 16.50 -20.47
N LYS A 32 0.89 16.01 -20.89
CA LYS A 32 1.69 15.16 -19.99
C LYS A 32 2.00 15.95 -18.73
N TRP A 33 1.78 15.30 -17.59
CA TRP A 33 2.15 15.83 -16.28
C TRP A 33 3.65 16.20 -16.25
N LYS A 34 4.00 17.26 -15.51
CA LYS A 34 5.38 17.73 -15.37
C LYS A 34 5.72 17.94 -13.90
N PRO A 35 6.95 17.61 -13.48
CA PRO A 35 7.41 17.90 -12.13
C PRO A 35 7.33 19.40 -11.80
N ILE A 36 7.14 19.68 -10.49
CA ILE A 36 6.99 21.05 -9.99
C ILE A 36 8.31 21.74 -9.65
N GLY A 37 9.45 21.02 -9.73
CA GLY A 37 10.76 21.49 -9.27
C GLY A 37 10.90 21.52 -7.75
N ASN A 38 11.87 22.25 -7.22
CA ASN A 38 12.33 22.19 -5.83
C ASN A 38 11.40 22.87 -4.81
N ARG A 39 10.18 23.26 -5.16
CA ARG A 39 9.23 23.84 -4.20
C ARG A 39 8.47 22.75 -3.44
N LYS A 40 7.88 23.13 -2.31
CA LYS A 40 6.95 22.25 -1.58
C LYS A 40 5.73 21.96 -2.45
N ALA A 41 5.23 20.73 -2.39
CA ALA A 41 3.99 20.39 -3.06
C ALA A 41 2.79 20.91 -2.24
N ARG A 42 1.87 21.60 -2.89
CA ARG A 42 0.62 22.07 -2.31
C ARG A 42 -0.37 20.92 -2.26
N VAL A 43 -0.83 20.56 -1.05
CA VAL A 43 -1.63 19.37 -0.81
C VAL A 43 -3.05 19.73 -0.41
N VAL A 44 -4.01 19.09 -1.08
CA VAL A 44 -5.41 19.00 -0.63
C VAL A 44 -5.66 17.60 -0.10
N HIS A 45 -6.30 17.49 1.06
CA HIS A 45 -6.73 16.24 1.64
C HIS A 45 -8.21 16.02 1.29
N TRP A 46 -8.51 14.98 0.52
CA TRP A 46 -9.87 14.72 0.04
C TRP A 46 -10.51 13.57 0.79
N GLY A 47 -11.52 13.87 1.58
CA GLY A 47 -12.19 12.92 2.44
C GLY A 47 -11.58 12.81 3.84
N VAL A 48 -12.45 12.73 4.84
CA VAL A 48 -12.07 12.61 6.27
C VAL A 48 -12.78 11.43 6.95
N ILE A 49 -13.30 10.52 6.14
CA ILE A 49 -14.15 9.41 6.57
C ILE A 49 -13.30 8.19 6.93
N HIS A 50 -12.28 7.90 6.13
CA HIS A 50 -11.46 6.73 6.30
C HIS A 50 -10.63 6.79 7.59
N ASN A 51 -10.46 5.66 8.26
CA ASN A 51 -9.70 5.60 9.52
C ASN A 51 -8.21 5.92 9.38
N HIS A 52 -7.66 5.88 8.15
CA HIS A 52 -6.28 6.28 7.87
C HIS A 52 -6.12 7.79 7.66
N SER A 53 -7.22 8.50 7.41
CA SER A 53 -7.24 9.93 7.09
C SER A 53 -6.44 10.76 8.09
N THR A 54 -6.70 10.60 9.39
CA THR A 54 -5.97 11.29 10.46
C THR A 54 -4.46 11.06 10.42
N GLY A 55 -4.05 9.81 10.21
CA GLY A 55 -2.62 9.47 10.18
C GLY A 55 -1.89 10.08 8.99
N LYS A 56 -2.53 10.09 7.82
CA LYS A 56 -1.95 10.71 6.61
C LYS A 56 -1.97 12.23 6.68
N TRP A 57 -3.04 12.82 7.22
CA TRP A 57 -3.11 14.24 7.52
C TRP A 57 -1.94 14.68 8.40
N ASP A 58 -1.72 14.00 9.52
CA ASP A 58 -0.63 14.28 10.44
C ASP A 58 0.75 14.09 9.79
N ALA A 59 0.90 13.07 8.94
CA ALA A 59 2.14 12.82 8.22
C ALA A 59 2.46 13.97 7.24
N VAL A 60 1.48 14.45 6.48
CA VAL A 60 1.64 15.62 5.59
C VAL A 60 2.04 16.85 6.39
N LEU A 61 1.38 17.11 7.54
CA LEU A 61 1.71 18.26 8.39
C LEU A 61 3.11 18.18 9.02
N LYS A 62 3.63 16.98 9.29
CA LYS A 62 4.98 16.78 9.83
C LYS A 62 6.06 16.92 8.75
N LEU A 63 5.76 16.58 7.50
CA LEU A 63 6.69 16.64 6.36
C LEU A 63 6.79 18.07 5.79
N THR A 64 7.11 19.03 6.65
CA THR A 64 7.09 20.46 6.32
C THR A 64 8.08 20.89 5.26
N ASN A 65 9.09 20.09 4.97
CA ASN A 65 10.04 20.34 3.87
C ASN A 65 9.47 19.88 2.52
N ASP A 66 8.57 18.95 2.51
CA ASP A 66 7.98 18.33 1.32
C ASP A 66 6.67 19.00 0.92
N PHE A 67 5.84 19.36 1.91
CA PHE A 67 4.45 19.71 1.70
C PHE A 67 4.04 21.04 2.31
N GLU A 68 3.05 21.65 1.67
CA GLU A 68 2.21 22.73 2.18
C GLU A 68 0.75 22.26 2.15
N MET A 69 0.15 22.03 3.33
CA MET A 69 -1.28 21.71 3.42
C MET A 69 -2.07 22.98 3.11
N VAL A 70 -2.88 22.97 2.05
CA VAL A 70 -3.66 24.15 1.63
C VAL A 70 -5.13 24.05 1.98
N GLY A 71 -5.64 22.85 2.25
CA GLY A 71 -7.00 22.65 2.68
C GLY A 71 -7.50 21.23 2.47
N TRP A 72 -8.80 21.05 2.59
CA TRP A 72 -9.44 19.73 2.53
C TRP A 72 -10.80 19.78 1.88
N VAL A 73 -11.31 18.61 1.48
CA VAL A 73 -12.67 18.40 0.96
C VAL A 73 -13.41 17.51 1.93
N ASP A 74 -14.60 17.95 2.39
CA ASP A 74 -15.48 17.11 3.19
C ASP A 74 -16.28 16.18 2.26
N ASP A 75 -16.01 14.89 2.37
CA ASP A 75 -16.81 13.87 1.71
C ASP A 75 -18.05 13.55 2.55
N THR A 76 -19.10 14.32 2.32
CA THR A 76 -20.33 14.20 3.10
C THR A 76 -21.23 13.05 2.68
N ALA A 77 -20.96 12.40 1.53
CA ALA A 77 -21.80 11.33 1.00
C ALA A 77 -21.88 10.12 1.95
N SER A 78 -20.88 9.96 2.82
CA SER A 78 -20.74 8.83 3.73
C SER A 78 -20.79 9.23 5.21
N LYS A 79 -21.59 10.20 5.60
CA LYS A 79 -21.70 10.64 7.01
C LYS A 79 -21.91 9.50 8.00
N ALA A 80 -22.67 8.48 7.59
CA ALA A 80 -22.90 7.28 8.40
C ALA A 80 -21.63 6.44 8.65
N MET A 81 -20.62 6.58 7.79
CA MET A 81 -19.34 5.86 7.90
C MET A 81 -18.20 6.72 8.45
N ARG A 82 -18.48 7.97 8.83
CA ARG A 82 -17.45 8.88 9.32
C ARG A 82 -16.86 8.37 10.63
N MET A 83 -15.62 7.93 10.56
CA MET A 83 -14.85 7.45 11.72
C MET A 83 -14.02 8.55 12.38
N VAL A 84 -13.85 9.67 11.69
CA VAL A 84 -13.04 10.80 12.13
C VAL A 84 -13.89 12.07 12.14
N GLU A 85 -13.94 12.74 13.28
CA GLU A 85 -14.57 14.07 13.37
C GLU A 85 -13.63 15.12 12.76
N PRO A 86 -14.13 16.02 11.88
CA PRO A 86 -13.28 17.00 11.19
C PRO A 86 -12.46 17.89 12.13
N ASN A 87 -12.97 18.23 13.31
CA ASN A 87 -12.28 19.04 14.30
C ASN A 87 -11.22 18.27 15.12
N ARG A 88 -11.15 16.96 14.99
CA ARG A 88 -10.31 16.11 15.83
C ARG A 88 -8.82 16.30 15.57
N ASN A 89 -8.45 16.57 14.30
CA ASN A 89 -7.08 16.77 13.84
C ASN A 89 -6.84 18.17 13.30
N ASN A 90 -7.52 19.16 13.82
CA ASN A 90 -7.39 20.54 13.39
C ASN A 90 -7.75 20.79 11.91
N TYR A 91 -8.57 19.93 11.28
CA TYR A 91 -9.04 20.17 9.89
C TYR A 91 -9.69 21.56 9.76
N THR A 92 -10.43 22.00 10.77
CA THR A 92 -11.11 23.31 10.78
C THR A 92 -10.16 24.50 10.79
N ASN A 93 -8.87 24.30 11.04
CA ASN A 93 -7.86 25.37 10.92
C ASN A 93 -7.45 25.61 9.45
N PHE A 94 -7.94 24.80 8.52
CA PHE A 94 -7.67 24.91 7.10
C PHE A 94 -8.97 25.09 6.32
N PRO A 95 -8.93 25.76 5.14
CA PRO A 95 -10.08 25.91 4.28
C PRO A 95 -10.68 24.56 3.88
N CYS A 96 -12.02 24.46 3.94
CA CYS A 96 -12.78 23.37 3.36
C CYS A 96 -13.26 23.79 1.97
N PHE A 97 -12.92 23.03 0.95
CA PHE A 97 -13.23 23.32 -0.45
C PHE A 97 -14.33 22.42 -1.00
N THR A 98 -15.07 22.92 -1.98
CA THR A 98 -15.85 22.06 -2.86
C THR A 98 -14.95 21.40 -3.90
N PRO A 99 -15.34 20.26 -4.50
CA PRO A 99 -14.60 19.66 -5.61
C PRO A 99 -14.29 20.65 -6.74
N GLN A 100 -15.27 21.49 -7.12
CA GLN A 100 -15.08 22.49 -8.17
C GLN A 100 -13.98 23.50 -7.81
N GLN A 101 -13.98 24.02 -6.58
CA GLN A 101 -12.94 24.94 -6.12
C GLN A 101 -11.54 24.31 -6.16
N VAL A 102 -11.43 23.01 -5.81
CA VAL A 102 -10.14 22.31 -5.90
C VAL A 102 -9.57 22.33 -7.31
N PHE A 103 -10.39 22.04 -8.32
CA PHE A 103 -9.93 21.95 -9.69
C PHE A 103 -9.77 23.31 -10.39
N GLU A 104 -10.65 24.25 -10.12
CA GLU A 104 -10.69 25.54 -10.84
C GLU A 104 -9.84 26.63 -10.17
N GLU A 105 -9.83 26.68 -8.83
CA GLU A 105 -9.20 27.76 -8.07
C GLU A 105 -7.91 27.32 -7.38
N VAL A 106 -7.96 26.25 -6.56
CA VAL A 106 -6.83 25.82 -5.72
C VAL A 106 -5.72 25.21 -6.54
N LYS A 107 -6.04 24.32 -7.47
CA LYS A 107 -5.08 23.62 -8.37
C LYS A 107 -3.90 23.05 -7.58
N PRO A 108 -4.11 22.08 -6.68
CA PRO A 108 -3.06 21.51 -5.86
C PRO A 108 -2.06 20.69 -6.71
N ASP A 109 -0.88 20.44 -6.15
CA ASP A 109 0.14 19.58 -6.75
C ASP A 109 -0.03 18.11 -6.38
N LEU A 110 -0.78 17.85 -5.30
CA LEU A 110 -1.07 16.52 -4.78
C LEU A 110 -2.44 16.52 -4.11
N ILE A 111 -3.19 15.45 -4.35
CA ILE A 111 -4.39 15.14 -3.56
C ILE A 111 -4.16 13.83 -2.81
N VAL A 112 -4.35 13.87 -1.48
CA VAL A 112 -4.41 12.67 -0.62
C VAL A 112 -5.87 12.26 -0.53
N VAL A 113 -6.22 11.08 -1.10
CA VAL A 113 -7.60 10.62 -1.24
C VAL A 113 -7.95 9.62 -0.14
N GLU A 114 -8.80 10.03 0.78
CA GLU A 114 -9.23 9.29 1.98
C GLU A 114 -10.76 9.20 2.08
N THR A 115 -11.42 9.14 0.95
CA THR A 115 -12.89 8.97 0.88
C THR A 115 -13.30 7.53 1.20
N ALA A 116 -14.60 7.27 1.29
CA ALA A 116 -15.10 5.90 1.46
C ALA A 116 -14.64 5.00 0.30
N ASN A 117 -14.37 3.72 0.61
CA ASN A 117 -13.89 2.78 -0.41
C ASN A 117 -14.87 2.59 -1.59
N SER A 118 -16.19 2.78 -1.37
CA SER A 118 -17.20 2.77 -2.43
C SER A 118 -16.97 3.86 -3.48
N ASP A 119 -16.50 5.02 -3.04
CA ASP A 119 -16.42 6.25 -3.85
C ASP A 119 -14.97 6.49 -4.33
N LEU A 120 -14.02 5.70 -3.81
CA LEU A 120 -12.60 5.89 -3.99
C LEU A 120 -12.18 5.91 -5.47
N VAL A 121 -12.69 4.97 -6.27
CA VAL A 121 -12.37 4.87 -7.70
C VAL A 121 -13.01 6.03 -8.50
N GLU A 122 -14.24 6.42 -8.17
CA GLU A 122 -14.94 7.51 -8.84
C GLU A 122 -14.23 8.85 -8.60
N VAL A 123 -13.97 9.19 -7.34
CA VAL A 123 -13.25 10.40 -6.94
C VAL A 123 -11.85 10.44 -7.57
N SER A 124 -11.10 9.34 -7.47
CA SER A 124 -9.75 9.26 -8.06
C SER A 124 -9.77 9.36 -9.59
N THR A 125 -10.83 8.87 -10.25
CA THR A 125 -11.00 9.01 -11.70
C THR A 125 -11.16 10.48 -12.09
N GLU A 126 -11.91 11.25 -11.32
CA GLU A 126 -12.07 12.67 -11.59
C GLU A 126 -10.75 13.43 -11.40
N ILE A 127 -10.02 13.15 -10.33
CA ILE A 127 -8.69 13.72 -10.08
C ILE A 127 -7.71 13.37 -11.23
N ALA A 128 -7.71 12.12 -11.70
CA ALA A 128 -6.87 11.67 -12.81
C ALA A 128 -7.15 12.42 -14.13
N LYS A 129 -8.44 12.72 -14.43
CA LYS A 129 -8.82 13.53 -15.59
C LYS A 129 -8.20 14.93 -15.55
N HIS A 130 -8.09 15.51 -14.36
CA HIS A 130 -7.44 16.82 -14.16
C HIS A 130 -5.91 16.74 -14.15
N GLY A 131 -5.33 15.55 -14.20
CA GLY A 131 -3.88 15.36 -14.28
C GLY A 131 -3.14 15.71 -13.00
N ILE A 132 -3.78 15.58 -11.84
CA ILE A 132 -3.21 15.91 -10.54
C ILE A 132 -2.65 14.62 -9.91
N PRO A 133 -1.38 14.61 -9.45
CA PRO A 133 -0.82 13.52 -8.66
C PRO A 133 -1.68 13.17 -7.46
N MET A 134 -1.77 11.87 -7.13
CA MET A 134 -2.57 11.44 -6.00
C MET A 134 -1.91 10.34 -5.17
N HIS A 135 -2.16 10.40 -3.85
CA HIS A 135 -1.99 9.31 -2.92
C HIS A 135 -3.37 8.75 -2.61
N MET A 136 -3.69 7.59 -3.17
CA MET A 136 -5.00 6.95 -3.06
C MET A 136 -4.97 5.90 -1.95
N ASP A 137 -5.93 5.91 -1.04
CA ASP A 137 -5.98 4.90 0.02
C ASP A 137 -6.29 3.48 -0.51
N LYS A 138 -5.99 2.50 0.31
CA LYS A 138 -6.28 1.07 0.09
C LYS A 138 -7.41 0.62 1.04
N PRO A 139 -8.12 -0.46 0.76
CA PRO A 139 -8.17 -1.23 -0.50
C PRO A 139 -8.86 -0.44 -1.63
N LEU A 140 -8.54 -0.82 -2.87
CA LEU A 140 -8.86 -0.04 -4.07
C LEU A 140 -10.35 -0.09 -4.53
N GLY A 141 -11.27 -0.49 -3.64
CA GLY A 141 -12.66 -0.74 -4.02
C GLY A 141 -12.83 -2.11 -4.69
N ILE A 142 -14.07 -2.41 -5.11
CA ILE A 142 -14.40 -3.67 -5.80
C ILE A 142 -14.61 -3.49 -7.31
N ASP A 143 -14.61 -2.25 -7.79
CA ASP A 143 -14.73 -1.94 -9.21
C ASP A 143 -13.38 -2.04 -9.91
N GLN A 144 -13.00 -3.26 -10.29
CA GLN A 144 -11.74 -3.53 -10.99
C GLN A 144 -11.67 -2.84 -12.36
N VAL A 145 -12.78 -2.75 -13.07
CA VAL A 145 -12.84 -2.11 -14.40
C VAL A 145 -12.68 -0.61 -14.30
N GLY A 146 -13.35 0.01 -13.34
CA GLY A 146 -13.22 1.45 -13.04
C GLY A 146 -11.81 1.79 -12.60
N TYR A 147 -11.21 1.00 -11.70
CA TYR A 147 -9.83 1.20 -11.27
C TYR A 147 -8.84 1.11 -12.44
N ARG A 148 -8.98 0.11 -13.33
CA ARG A 148 -8.14 0.01 -14.54
C ARG A 148 -8.28 1.26 -15.42
N LYS A 149 -9.50 1.74 -15.66
CA LYS A 149 -9.72 2.96 -16.46
C LYS A 149 -9.04 4.18 -15.85
N MET A 150 -9.15 4.35 -14.55
CA MET A 150 -8.51 5.44 -13.81
C MET A 150 -6.97 5.34 -13.88
N SER A 151 -6.42 4.16 -13.62
CA SER A 151 -4.98 3.90 -13.70
C SER A 151 -4.43 4.17 -15.10
N ASN A 152 -5.13 3.74 -16.16
CA ASN A 152 -4.75 4.02 -17.55
C ASN A 152 -4.74 5.53 -17.87
N ILE A 153 -5.63 6.33 -17.29
CA ILE A 153 -5.61 7.80 -17.43
C ILE A 153 -4.33 8.36 -16.81
N CYS A 154 -3.98 7.92 -15.60
CA CYS A 154 -2.75 8.34 -14.93
C CYS A 154 -1.51 7.95 -15.73
N GLU A 155 -1.43 6.70 -16.19
CA GLU A 155 -0.31 6.20 -16.99
C GLU A 155 -0.14 6.96 -18.29
N ALA A 156 -1.22 7.13 -19.07
CA ALA A 156 -1.20 7.85 -20.35
C ALA A 156 -0.72 9.30 -20.21
N LYS A 157 -1.06 9.95 -19.10
CA LYS A 157 -0.64 11.32 -18.79
C LYS A 157 0.68 11.40 -18.03
N GLY A 158 1.22 10.26 -17.55
CA GLY A 158 2.40 10.21 -16.70
C GLY A 158 2.17 10.79 -15.28
N VAL A 159 0.92 10.85 -14.83
CA VAL A 159 0.53 11.41 -13.52
C VAL A 159 0.91 10.45 -12.40
N PRO A 160 1.72 10.85 -11.41
CA PRO A 160 2.02 10.00 -10.27
C PRO A 160 0.77 9.52 -9.54
N LEU A 161 0.62 8.21 -9.44
CA LEU A 161 -0.41 7.52 -8.66
C LEU A 161 0.29 6.62 -7.66
N GLN A 162 0.12 6.89 -6.37
CA GLN A 162 0.65 6.07 -5.29
C GLN A 162 -0.49 5.50 -4.48
N ILE A 163 -0.52 4.19 -4.34
CA ILE A 163 -1.48 3.50 -3.48
C ILE A 163 -0.94 3.40 -2.05
N GLY A 164 -1.81 3.58 -1.07
CA GLY A 164 -1.49 3.62 0.37
C GLY A 164 -1.09 2.27 0.98
N TYR A 165 -0.30 1.46 0.28
CA TYR A 165 0.28 0.23 0.82
C TYR A 165 1.45 0.58 1.74
N MET A 166 1.18 0.69 3.03
CA MET A 166 2.12 1.21 4.04
C MET A 166 3.45 0.45 4.13
N PHE A 167 3.48 -0.83 3.74
CA PHE A 167 4.71 -1.62 3.79
C PHE A 167 5.64 -1.40 2.60
N ARG A 168 5.19 -0.73 1.55
CA ARG A 168 6.02 -0.37 0.38
C ARG A 168 7.26 0.45 0.75
N SER A 169 7.19 1.26 1.81
CA SER A 169 8.32 2.03 2.33
C SER A 169 9.00 1.39 3.56
N ASN A 170 8.69 0.13 3.89
CA ASN A 170 9.34 -0.58 4.99
C ASN A 170 10.67 -1.18 4.51
N GLU A 171 11.79 -0.61 4.98
CA GLU A 171 13.14 -1.00 4.54
C GLU A 171 13.46 -2.48 4.82
N ALA A 172 12.96 -3.04 5.93
CA ALA A 172 13.18 -4.45 6.25
C ALA A 172 12.42 -5.37 5.30
N ILE A 173 11.14 -5.08 5.00
CA ILE A 173 10.36 -5.85 4.03
C ILE A 173 10.99 -5.74 2.64
N ASN A 174 11.36 -4.52 2.20
CA ASN A 174 12.01 -4.32 0.91
C ASN A 174 13.31 -5.13 0.80
N LYS A 175 14.08 -5.21 1.89
CA LYS A 175 15.28 -6.06 1.93
C LYS A 175 14.96 -7.56 1.87
N MET A 176 13.89 -8.01 2.49
CA MET A 176 13.44 -9.41 2.35
C MET A 176 13.03 -9.71 0.90
N VAL A 177 12.26 -8.83 0.28
CA VAL A 177 11.86 -8.98 -1.13
C VAL A 177 13.10 -9.02 -2.03
N GLU A 178 14.04 -8.10 -1.88
CA GLU A 178 15.31 -8.08 -2.62
C GLU A 178 16.09 -9.42 -2.46
N LEU A 179 16.30 -9.88 -1.23
CA LEU A 179 17.05 -11.12 -0.97
C LEU A 179 16.37 -12.36 -1.57
N ALA A 180 15.05 -12.42 -1.53
CA ALA A 180 14.28 -13.52 -2.09
C ALA A 180 14.31 -13.48 -3.63
N HIS A 181 14.00 -12.32 -4.22
CA HIS A 181 14.03 -12.12 -5.68
C HIS A 181 15.41 -12.36 -6.28
N ASP A 182 16.46 -11.89 -5.63
CA ASP A 182 17.86 -12.10 -6.07
C ASP A 182 18.33 -13.55 -5.91
N GLY A 183 17.51 -14.43 -5.34
CA GLY A 183 17.84 -15.84 -5.18
C GLY A 183 18.85 -16.15 -4.08
N VAL A 184 19.03 -15.26 -3.09
CA VAL A 184 19.90 -15.50 -1.94
C VAL A 184 19.44 -16.73 -1.16
N LEU A 185 18.12 -16.94 -1.04
CA LEU A 185 17.50 -18.11 -0.42
C LEU A 185 17.43 -19.33 -1.36
N GLY A 186 17.90 -19.24 -2.60
CA GLY A 186 17.62 -20.21 -3.66
C GLY A 186 16.22 -20.06 -4.23
N GLU A 187 15.62 -21.15 -4.74
CA GLU A 187 14.23 -21.13 -5.19
C GLU A 187 13.30 -21.02 -3.97
N ILE A 188 12.40 -20.04 -4.01
CA ILE A 188 11.39 -19.86 -2.96
C ILE A 188 10.30 -20.90 -3.12
N TYR A 189 9.91 -21.56 -2.01
CA TYR A 189 8.83 -22.54 -2.00
C TYR A 189 7.73 -22.24 -0.97
N SER A 190 7.98 -21.41 0.05
CA SER A 190 6.97 -20.98 1.02
C SER A 190 7.17 -19.53 1.44
N ILE A 191 6.06 -18.81 1.51
CA ILE A 191 5.97 -17.52 2.18
C ILE A 191 4.79 -17.60 3.14
N ASP A 192 5.02 -17.32 4.43
CA ASP A 192 4.02 -17.27 5.47
C ASP A 192 3.99 -15.87 6.09
N ALA A 193 2.82 -15.24 6.12
CA ALA A 193 2.65 -13.92 6.68
C ALA A 193 1.38 -13.81 7.53
N ASP A 194 1.54 -13.20 8.69
CA ASP A 194 0.47 -12.88 9.62
C ASP A 194 0.29 -11.37 9.73
N LEU A 195 -0.96 -10.90 9.71
CA LEU A 195 -1.28 -9.48 9.87
C LEU A 195 -2.56 -9.30 10.68
N ASP A 196 -2.40 -9.19 12.00
CA ASP A 196 -3.52 -9.09 12.93
C ASP A 196 -3.80 -7.63 13.36
N HIS A 197 -5.07 -7.38 13.63
CA HIS A 197 -5.58 -6.15 14.25
C HIS A 197 -6.60 -6.47 15.34
N ASN A 198 -7.02 -5.45 16.10
CA ASN A 198 -8.08 -5.54 17.08
C ASN A 198 -9.12 -4.43 16.86
N TYR A 199 -9.72 -4.38 15.67
CA TYR A 199 -10.78 -3.43 15.33
C TYR A 199 -12.07 -4.10 14.80
N GLY A 200 -12.12 -5.45 14.78
CA GLY A 200 -13.29 -6.19 14.32
C GLY A 200 -14.52 -6.03 15.20
N TYR A 201 -15.61 -6.64 14.77
CA TYR A 201 -16.88 -6.65 15.51
C TYR A 201 -16.64 -7.01 17.01
N PRO A 202 -17.32 -6.40 17.99
CA PRO A 202 -18.34 -5.34 17.85
C PRO A 202 -17.78 -3.89 17.84
N LYS A 203 -16.46 -3.69 17.81
CA LYS A 203 -15.84 -2.36 17.90
C LYS A 203 -16.24 -1.44 16.75
N TYR A 204 -16.22 -1.97 15.52
CA TYR A 204 -16.54 -1.24 14.31
C TYR A 204 -17.48 -2.07 13.42
N PRO A 205 -18.74 -2.30 13.86
CA PRO A 205 -19.65 -3.19 13.13
C PRO A 205 -19.97 -2.67 11.73
N GLU A 206 -20.19 -1.38 11.59
CA GLU A 206 -20.53 -0.74 10.33
C GLU A 206 -19.38 -0.82 9.33
N TYR A 207 -18.16 -0.61 9.80
CA TYR A 207 -16.95 -0.72 8.98
C TYR A 207 -16.80 -2.12 8.39
N ALA A 208 -16.94 -3.17 9.21
CA ALA A 208 -16.76 -4.54 8.77
C ALA A 208 -17.88 -5.03 7.83
N SER A 209 -19.12 -4.50 7.99
CA SER A 209 -20.28 -4.93 7.18
C SER A 209 -20.20 -4.48 5.72
N HIS A 210 -19.47 -3.41 5.43
CA HIS A 210 -19.36 -2.82 4.09
C HIS A 210 -18.29 -3.46 3.19
N TYR A 211 -17.50 -4.38 3.73
CA TYR A 211 -16.42 -5.01 2.96
C TYR A 211 -16.74 -6.47 2.63
N PRO A 212 -16.99 -6.80 1.35
CA PRO A 212 -17.40 -8.15 0.94
C PRO A 212 -16.45 -9.26 1.38
N GLY A 213 -15.15 -8.97 1.39
CA GLY A 213 -14.09 -9.89 1.85
C GLY A 213 -13.78 -9.78 3.35
N GLY A 214 -14.46 -8.89 4.09
CA GLY A 214 -14.19 -8.66 5.51
C GLY A 214 -12.73 -8.31 5.77
N THR A 215 -12.11 -8.98 6.75
CA THR A 215 -10.71 -8.75 7.12
C THR A 215 -9.72 -9.09 6.00
N ALA A 216 -10.02 -10.09 5.15
CA ALA A 216 -9.18 -10.40 3.98
C ALA A 216 -9.06 -9.18 3.06
N TYR A 217 -10.19 -8.53 2.75
CA TYR A 217 -10.22 -7.33 1.91
C TYR A 217 -9.37 -6.20 2.49
N LEU A 218 -9.44 -5.99 3.82
CA LEU A 218 -8.77 -4.87 4.48
C LEU A 218 -7.26 -5.05 4.65
N LEU A 219 -6.80 -6.30 4.84
CA LEU A 219 -5.44 -6.56 5.30
C LEU A 219 -4.61 -7.39 4.34
N ALA A 220 -5.18 -8.38 3.63
CA ALA A 220 -4.38 -9.27 2.79
C ALA A 220 -3.67 -8.52 1.66
N CYS A 221 -4.26 -7.44 1.15
CA CYS A 221 -3.66 -6.60 0.11
C CYS A 221 -2.27 -6.07 0.47
N HIS A 222 -1.99 -5.84 1.75
CA HIS A 222 -0.66 -5.39 2.20
C HIS A 222 0.41 -6.47 2.04
N VAL A 223 0.04 -7.75 2.20
CA VAL A 223 0.97 -8.87 2.00
C VAL A 223 1.09 -9.19 0.52
N ILE A 224 -0.03 -9.23 -0.20
CA ILE A 224 -0.06 -9.50 -1.64
C ILE A 224 0.87 -8.52 -2.37
N GLU A 225 0.82 -7.25 -1.99
CA GLU A 225 1.60 -6.17 -2.61
C GLU A 225 3.11 -6.44 -2.56
N TRP A 226 3.70 -6.77 -1.41
CA TRP A 226 5.12 -7.01 -1.32
C TRP A 226 5.54 -8.44 -1.70
N ALA A 227 4.62 -9.42 -1.69
CA ALA A 227 4.94 -10.80 -2.02
C ALA A 227 5.02 -11.04 -3.54
N MET A 228 4.19 -10.36 -4.33
CA MET A 228 4.15 -10.57 -5.78
C MET A 228 5.48 -10.26 -6.50
N PRO A 229 6.24 -9.21 -6.16
CA PRO A 229 7.53 -8.94 -6.79
C PRO A 229 8.57 -10.05 -6.60
N ILE A 230 8.45 -10.89 -5.57
CA ILE A 230 9.32 -12.06 -5.39
C ILE A 230 9.17 -13.05 -6.55
N PHE A 231 8.02 -13.04 -7.22
CA PHE A 231 7.68 -13.87 -8.37
C PHE A 231 7.54 -13.06 -9.67
N ASP A 232 8.28 -11.94 -9.81
CA ASP A 232 8.26 -11.06 -11.01
C ASP A 232 6.86 -10.55 -11.35
N ASP A 233 6.01 -10.30 -10.36
CA ASP A 233 4.60 -9.94 -10.52
C ASP A 233 3.77 -10.97 -11.31
N ALA A 234 4.21 -12.23 -11.38
CA ALA A 234 3.42 -13.29 -11.97
C ALA A 234 2.12 -13.50 -11.19
N LEU A 235 1.01 -13.66 -11.89
CA LEU A 235 -0.25 -14.03 -11.26
C LEU A 235 -0.15 -15.44 -10.67
N PRO A 236 -0.67 -15.66 -9.46
CA PRO A 236 -0.83 -17.02 -8.94
C PRO A 236 -1.68 -17.89 -9.87
N LEU A 237 -1.40 -19.17 -9.92
CA LEU A 237 -2.25 -20.16 -10.61
C LEU A 237 -3.66 -20.16 -10.03
N LYS A 238 -3.75 -19.96 -8.72
CA LYS A 238 -4.99 -19.86 -7.98
C LYS A 238 -4.79 -19.01 -6.72
N THR A 239 -5.79 -18.19 -6.41
CA THR A 239 -5.91 -17.49 -5.12
C THR A 239 -7.28 -17.80 -4.55
N TYR A 240 -7.33 -18.20 -3.27
CA TYR A 240 -8.58 -18.46 -2.57
C TYR A 240 -8.42 -18.25 -1.07
N SER A 241 -9.53 -17.98 -0.39
CA SER A 241 -9.52 -17.77 1.06
C SER A 241 -10.61 -18.55 1.76
N ILE A 242 -10.26 -19.02 2.95
CA ILE A 242 -11.22 -19.43 3.98
C ILE A 242 -11.48 -18.20 4.83
N ILE A 243 -12.69 -17.64 4.74
CA ILE A 243 -13.09 -16.42 5.44
C ILE A 243 -14.23 -16.76 6.39
N LYS A 244 -14.09 -16.42 7.67
CA LYS A 244 -15.06 -16.78 8.72
C LYS A 244 -15.23 -15.66 9.74
N PRO A 245 -16.41 -15.59 10.41
CA PRO A 245 -16.55 -14.86 11.66
C PRO A 245 -15.83 -15.59 12.80
N ALA A 246 -15.37 -14.87 13.81
CA ALA A 246 -14.93 -15.48 15.07
C ALA A 246 -16.14 -16.03 15.85
N PRO A 247 -15.95 -17.00 16.74
CA PRO A 247 -17.03 -17.51 17.59
C PRO A 247 -17.75 -16.39 18.34
N GLY A 248 -19.08 -16.35 18.22
CA GLY A 248 -19.93 -15.31 18.81
C GLY A 248 -20.12 -14.06 17.95
N ASP A 249 -19.42 -13.92 16.84
CA ASP A 249 -19.66 -12.85 15.86
C ASP A 249 -20.77 -13.25 14.88
N PRO A 250 -21.54 -12.30 14.35
CA PRO A 250 -22.52 -12.60 13.29
C PRO A 250 -21.83 -13.04 11.99
N GLU A 251 -22.52 -13.83 11.16
CA GLU A 251 -21.99 -14.41 9.91
C GLU A 251 -21.41 -13.38 8.94
N TRP A 252 -21.95 -12.17 8.91
CA TRP A 252 -21.44 -11.10 8.04
C TRP A 252 -20.11 -10.50 8.53
N ALA A 253 -19.72 -10.70 9.78
CA ALA A 253 -18.60 -9.99 10.39
C ALA A 253 -17.21 -10.45 9.94
N LYS A 254 -17.09 -11.54 9.19
CA LYS A 254 -15.87 -12.04 8.47
C LYS A 254 -14.54 -11.58 9.09
N THR A 255 -14.33 -11.86 10.39
CA THR A 255 -13.29 -11.24 11.21
C THR A 255 -11.93 -11.92 11.13
N HIS A 256 -11.84 -13.07 10.47
CA HIS A 256 -10.55 -13.72 10.19
C HIS A 256 -10.57 -14.46 8.87
N SER A 257 -9.39 -14.59 8.24
CA SER A 257 -9.22 -15.35 7.01
C SER A 257 -7.83 -15.98 6.93
N LEU A 258 -7.80 -17.08 6.17
CA LEU A 258 -6.59 -17.69 5.65
C LEU A 258 -6.66 -17.63 4.13
N THR A 259 -5.75 -16.90 3.51
CA THR A 259 -5.62 -16.79 2.05
C THR A 259 -4.44 -17.63 1.60
N ILE A 260 -4.60 -18.35 0.49
CA ILE A 260 -3.53 -19.10 -0.18
C ILE A 260 -3.41 -18.59 -1.61
N MET A 261 -2.18 -18.22 -1.99
CA MET A 261 -1.80 -17.92 -3.37
C MET A 261 -0.91 -19.07 -3.85
N GLU A 262 -1.37 -19.84 -4.83
CA GLU A 262 -0.67 -20.99 -5.37
C GLU A 262 0.16 -20.56 -6.58
N TYR A 263 1.46 -20.80 -6.55
CA TYR A 263 2.39 -20.66 -7.65
C TYR A 263 2.89 -22.05 -8.11
N PRO A 264 3.47 -22.20 -9.31
CA PRO A 264 3.89 -23.52 -9.83
C PRO A 264 4.80 -24.32 -8.89
N ARG A 265 5.61 -23.65 -8.06
CA ARG A 265 6.58 -24.27 -7.15
C ARG A 265 6.60 -23.66 -5.76
N ALA A 266 5.67 -22.75 -5.46
CA ALA A 266 5.60 -22.06 -4.19
C ALA A 266 4.16 -21.81 -3.74
N ASN A 267 3.97 -21.69 -2.44
CA ASN A 267 2.73 -21.21 -1.86
C ASN A 267 3.00 -19.97 -1.01
N VAL A 268 2.08 -19.00 -1.08
CA VAL A 268 2.03 -17.87 -0.16
C VAL A 268 0.81 -18.04 0.72
N THR A 269 1.02 -18.09 2.01
CA THR A 269 -0.02 -18.22 3.03
C THR A 269 -0.16 -16.90 3.78
N ILE A 270 -1.36 -16.33 3.80
CA ILE A 270 -1.64 -15.05 4.44
C ILE A 270 -2.73 -15.27 5.48
N ARG A 271 -2.40 -15.16 6.76
CA ARG A 271 -3.36 -15.17 7.84
C ARG A 271 -3.63 -13.73 8.29
N VAL A 272 -4.89 -13.33 8.28
CA VAL A 272 -5.31 -12.02 8.77
C VAL A 272 -6.49 -12.16 9.74
N CYS A 273 -6.45 -11.37 10.82
CA CYS A 273 -7.46 -11.38 11.86
C CYS A 273 -7.69 -9.97 12.39
N SER A 274 -8.96 -9.58 12.54
CA SER A 274 -9.35 -8.31 13.18
C SER A 274 -9.79 -8.45 14.62
N LYS A 275 -9.64 -9.63 15.20
CA LYS A 275 -9.97 -9.98 16.60
C LYS A 275 -8.74 -10.32 17.42
N GLY A 276 -7.54 -10.10 16.90
CA GLY A 276 -6.29 -10.41 17.60
C GLY A 276 -6.19 -9.63 18.90
N THR A 277 -6.01 -10.32 20.01
CA THR A 277 -5.77 -9.71 21.33
C THR A 277 -4.33 -9.25 21.47
N GLN A 278 -3.42 -9.97 20.85
CA GLN A 278 -2.02 -9.62 20.69
C GLN A 278 -1.75 -9.37 19.19
N PRO A 279 -1.32 -8.17 18.79
CA PRO A 279 -0.96 -7.94 17.41
C PRO A 279 0.16 -8.89 17.00
N CYS A 280 -0.13 -9.74 16.02
CA CYS A 280 0.88 -10.58 15.40
C CYS A 280 1.10 -10.05 13.98
N ARG A 281 2.34 -9.66 13.68
CA ARG A 281 2.78 -9.27 12.34
C ARG A 281 4.11 -9.91 12.10
N HIS A 282 4.06 -10.99 11.36
CA HIS A 282 5.17 -11.90 11.12
C HIS A 282 5.29 -12.16 9.63
N ILE A 283 6.51 -12.27 9.15
CA ILE A 283 6.84 -12.71 7.80
C ILE A 283 7.93 -13.76 7.90
N ARG A 284 7.71 -14.90 7.23
CA ARG A 284 8.69 -15.94 7.01
C ARG A 284 8.76 -16.29 5.53
N ILE A 285 9.98 -16.39 5.00
CA ILE A 285 10.23 -16.79 3.62
C ILE A 285 11.23 -17.95 3.63
N ASP A 286 10.85 -19.06 3.02
CA ASP A 286 11.67 -20.27 2.93
C ASP A 286 12.03 -20.56 1.47
N GLY A 287 13.31 -20.81 1.23
CA GLY A 287 13.88 -21.22 -0.04
C GLY A 287 14.81 -22.42 0.09
N THR A 288 15.24 -22.95 -1.05
CA THR A 288 16.06 -24.17 -1.10
C THR A 288 17.45 -24.01 -0.47
N ASN A 289 17.98 -22.78 -0.40
CA ASN A 289 19.26 -22.45 0.22
C ASN A 289 19.16 -21.87 1.64
N GLY A 290 18.01 -21.44 2.07
CA GLY A 290 17.88 -20.85 3.40
C GLY A 290 16.48 -20.32 3.70
N SER A 291 16.35 -19.68 4.84
CA SER A 291 15.13 -19.04 5.31
C SER A 291 15.42 -17.67 5.91
N MET A 292 14.44 -16.82 5.93
CA MET A 292 14.48 -15.56 6.67
C MET A 292 13.15 -15.24 7.33
N GLU A 293 13.23 -14.51 8.42
CA GLU A 293 12.09 -14.19 9.27
C GLU A 293 12.18 -12.74 9.76
N LEU A 294 11.04 -12.08 9.84
CA LEU A 294 10.89 -10.73 10.39
C LEU A 294 9.70 -10.71 11.36
N GLU A 295 9.99 -10.45 12.62
CA GLU A 295 9.00 -10.26 13.68
C GLU A 295 9.59 -9.37 14.78
N PRO A 296 8.91 -8.30 15.16
CA PRO A 296 7.70 -7.73 14.54
C PRO A 296 8.02 -7.00 13.22
N VAL A 297 7.00 -6.81 12.39
CA VAL A 297 7.10 -6.07 11.11
C VAL A 297 7.08 -4.56 11.32
N GLU A 298 6.53 -4.08 12.44
CA GLU A 298 6.43 -2.66 12.77
C GLU A 298 6.26 -2.41 14.29
N ASP A 299 6.40 -1.14 14.72
CA ASP A 299 6.11 -0.74 16.10
C ASP A 299 4.60 -0.49 16.27
N PHE A 300 3.91 -1.39 16.97
CA PHE A 300 2.48 -1.30 17.23
C PHE A 300 2.04 -0.10 18.07
N ARG A 301 2.95 0.52 18.82
CA ARG A 301 2.58 1.69 19.64
C ARG A 301 2.34 2.93 18.81
N GLY A 302 2.94 3.02 17.61
CA GLY A 302 2.58 4.02 16.60
C GLY A 302 1.19 3.78 16.00
N VAL A 303 0.58 2.61 16.24
CA VAL A 303 -0.71 2.15 15.68
C VAL A 303 -1.86 2.28 16.70
N LYS A 304 -1.68 3.07 17.75
CA LYS A 304 -2.66 3.31 18.84
C LYS A 304 -4.11 3.41 18.39
N HIS A 305 -4.34 4.07 17.28
CA HIS A 305 -5.70 4.39 16.83
C HIS A 305 -6.37 3.25 16.05
N THR A 306 -5.62 2.31 15.52
CA THR A 306 -6.15 1.23 14.67
C THR A 306 -6.37 -0.08 15.42
N THR A 307 -5.62 -0.35 16.49
CA THR A 307 -5.74 -1.63 17.21
C THR A 307 -6.73 -1.57 18.38
N GLY A 308 -7.04 -0.36 18.88
CA GLY A 308 -7.86 -0.18 20.09
C GLY A 308 -7.26 -0.83 21.33
N LEU A 309 -6.01 -1.28 21.28
CA LEU A 309 -5.28 -1.81 22.42
C LEU A 309 -4.58 -0.67 23.17
N PRO A 310 -4.45 -0.75 24.51
CA PRO A 310 -3.64 0.21 25.25
C PRO A 310 -2.20 0.16 24.73
N ALA A 311 -1.65 1.31 24.38
CA ALA A 311 -0.27 1.38 23.91
C ALA A 311 0.75 0.95 24.97
N ASP A 312 0.35 0.98 26.22
CA ASP A 312 1.22 0.81 27.38
C ASP A 312 1.56 -0.67 27.65
N GLY A 313 0.84 -1.61 27.01
CA GLY A 313 1.04 -3.06 27.16
C GLY A 313 2.06 -3.68 26.19
N PHE A 314 2.53 -2.96 25.18
CA PHE A 314 3.44 -3.50 24.17
C PHE A 314 4.84 -2.89 24.27
N PRO A 315 5.91 -3.72 24.17
CA PRO A 315 7.27 -3.22 24.14
C PRO A 315 7.50 -2.31 22.93
N LYS A 316 8.31 -1.27 23.12
CA LYS A 316 8.71 -0.39 22.03
C LYS A 316 9.65 -1.11 21.08
N VAL A 317 9.31 -1.08 19.81
CA VAL A 317 10.15 -1.61 18.74
C VAL A 317 11.01 -0.47 18.21
N TYR A 318 12.31 -0.53 18.44
CA TYR A 318 13.28 0.44 17.96
C TYR A 318 13.95 0.00 16.67
N GLU A 319 14.05 -1.31 16.48
CA GLU A 319 14.68 -1.94 15.31
C GLU A 319 13.77 -3.04 14.77
N LEU A 320 13.79 -3.19 13.45
CA LEU A 320 13.27 -4.32 12.73
C LEU A 320 14.44 -5.24 12.39
N VAL A 321 14.34 -6.51 12.73
CA VAL A 321 15.46 -7.45 12.62
C VAL A 321 15.07 -8.61 11.71
N ILE A 322 15.70 -8.69 10.53
CA ILE A 322 15.62 -9.88 9.68
C ILE A 322 16.57 -10.92 10.22
N ARG A 323 16.06 -12.10 10.57
CA ARG A 323 16.85 -13.28 10.93
C ARG A 323 17.03 -14.14 9.70
N LEU A 324 18.23 -14.13 9.13
CA LEU A 324 18.60 -14.86 7.91
C LEU A 324 19.45 -16.07 8.24
N HIS A 325 19.07 -17.26 7.74
CA HIS A 325 19.88 -18.48 7.83
C HIS A 325 20.10 -19.07 6.44
N LEU A 326 21.36 -19.30 6.06
CA LEU A 326 21.74 -19.87 4.77
C LEU A 326 22.50 -21.20 4.96
N LYS A 327 22.22 -22.18 4.09
CA LYS A 327 22.92 -23.46 4.03
C LYS A 327 24.29 -23.34 3.36
N LYS A 328 24.41 -22.47 2.36
CA LYS A 328 25.63 -22.24 1.56
C LYS A 328 25.82 -20.75 1.32
N ASP A 329 27.06 -20.34 1.06
CA ASP A 329 27.39 -18.98 0.61
C ASP A 329 26.60 -18.65 -0.67
N MET A 330 25.98 -17.48 -0.72
CA MET A 330 25.19 -17.04 -1.85
C MET A 330 25.18 -15.51 -1.99
N LYS A 331 25.47 -15.00 -3.20
CA LYS A 331 25.37 -13.55 -3.52
C LYS A 331 26.07 -12.63 -2.50
N GLY A 332 27.25 -13.04 -2.00
CA GLY A 332 28.02 -12.29 -1.01
C GLY A 332 27.63 -12.54 0.46
N TYR A 333 26.56 -13.25 0.71
CA TYR A 333 26.17 -13.69 2.05
C TYR A 333 26.80 -15.04 2.38
N LYS A 334 27.43 -15.14 3.57
CA LYS A 334 28.03 -16.38 4.04
C LYS A 334 26.97 -17.34 4.58
N ALA A 335 27.23 -18.64 4.52
CA ALA A 335 26.44 -19.66 5.20
C ALA A 335 26.33 -19.40 6.72
N GLY A 336 25.29 -19.93 7.34
CA GLY A 336 25.00 -19.78 8.77
C GLY A 336 23.97 -18.69 9.06
N PHE A 337 23.81 -18.41 10.35
CA PHE A 337 22.85 -17.46 10.88
C PHE A 337 23.41 -16.04 10.92
N ARG A 338 22.55 -15.04 10.64
CA ARG A 338 22.86 -13.62 10.82
C ARG A 338 21.60 -12.80 11.00
N GLU A 339 21.79 -11.61 11.55
CA GLU A 339 20.75 -10.58 11.66
C GLU A 339 21.10 -9.40 10.76
N ILE A 340 20.06 -8.86 10.10
CA ILE A 340 20.11 -7.61 9.35
C ILE A 340 19.14 -6.65 10.03
N ARG A 341 19.66 -5.50 10.49
CA ARG A 341 18.92 -4.59 11.37
C ARG A 341 18.57 -3.30 10.67
N PHE A 342 17.35 -2.84 10.87
CA PHE A 342 16.82 -1.58 10.37
C PHE A 342 16.20 -0.79 11.52
N LYS A 343 16.26 0.53 11.46
CA LYS A 343 15.54 1.37 12.39
C LYS A 343 14.03 1.24 12.11
N ALA A 344 13.25 0.98 13.16
CA ALA A 344 11.81 0.95 13.01
C ALA A 344 11.28 2.35 12.64
N PRO A 345 10.41 2.47 11.61
CA PRO A 345 9.84 3.76 11.23
C PRO A 345 8.98 4.32 12.38
N SER A 346 9.15 5.60 12.66
CA SER A 346 8.34 6.30 13.68
C SER A 346 6.95 6.70 13.18
N ASP A 347 6.75 6.68 11.88
CA ASP A 347 5.49 7.00 11.20
C ASP A 347 5.35 6.11 9.96
N ARG A 348 4.24 5.37 9.89
CA ARG A 348 4.02 4.37 8.81
C ARG A 348 3.67 4.99 7.46
N TYR A 349 3.25 6.26 7.42
CA TYR A 349 2.82 6.95 6.20
C TYR A 349 3.90 7.90 5.66
N ALA A 350 4.77 8.41 6.53
CA ALA A 350 5.74 9.43 6.16
C ALA A 350 6.69 8.98 5.04
N GLY A 351 7.15 7.72 5.05
CA GLY A 351 8.11 7.21 4.06
C GLY A 351 7.57 7.29 2.63
N GLN A 352 6.37 6.76 2.39
CA GLN A 352 5.76 6.78 1.06
C GLN A 352 5.33 8.19 0.61
N LEU A 353 4.85 9.02 1.53
CA LEU A 353 4.52 10.42 1.21
C LEU A 353 5.77 11.22 0.85
N HIS A 354 6.89 11.03 1.56
CA HIS A 354 8.17 11.64 1.21
C HIS A 354 8.66 11.19 -0.16
N GLU A 355 8.56 9.88 -0.48
CA GLU A 355 8.89 9.36 -1.81
C GLU A 355 8.04 10.02 -2.90
N LEU A 356 6.71 10.11 -2.70
CA LEU A 356 5.80 10.76 -3.63
C LEU A 356 6.16 12.23 -3.83
N ALA A 357 6.53 12.96 -2.78
CA ALA A 357 6.99 14.34 -2.89
C ALA A 357 8.24 14.47 -3.78
N ARG A 358 9.18 13.53 -3.65
CA ARG A 358 10.39 13.50 -4.50
C ARG A 358 10.06 13.21 -5.98
N ILE A 359 9.09 12.32 -6.24
CA ILE A 359 8.57 12.08 -7.59
C ILE A 359 7.94 13.37 -8.14
N ILE A 360 7.08 14.00 -7.35
CA ILE A 360 6.38 15.24 -7.75
C ILE A 360 7.37 16.37 -8.04
N ARG A 361 8.45 16.47 -7.31
CA ARG A 361 9.52 17.45 -7.58
C ARG A 361 10.42 17.06 -8.76
N GLY A 362 10.38 15.81 -9.21
CA GLY A 362 11.26 15.30 -10.27
C GLY A 362 12.67 14.93 -9.78
N GLU A 363 12.86 14.74 -8.49
CA GLU A 363 14.12 14.27 -7.88
C GLU A 363 14.39 12.79 -8.18
N ILE A 364 13.31 12.03 -8.30
CA ILE A 364 13.33 10.62 -8.71
C ILE A 364 12.26 10.41 -9.79
N PRO A 365 12.44 9.44 -10.69
CA PRO A 365 11.46 9.16 -11.73
C PRO A 365 10.16 8.63 -11.14
N ASN A 366 9.02 8.87 -11.83
CA ASN A 366 7.78 8.16 -11.57
C ASN A 366 7.91 6.73 -12.11
N PRO A 367 7.82 5.68 -11.27
CA PRO A 367 8.09 4.31 -11.69
C PRO A 367 7.03 3.81 -12.70
N PRO A 368 7.38 3.53 -13.96
CA PRO A 368 6.38 3.16 -14.99
C PRO A 368 5.72 1.81 -14.72
N GLY A 369 6.43 0.87 -14.09
CA GLY A 369 5.90 -0.46 -13.77
C GLY A 369 4.86 -0.47 -12.64
N LEU A 370 4.76 0.62 -11.89
CA LEU A 370 3.92 0.66 -10.69
C LEU A 370 2.42 0.57 -11.02
N TYR A 371 1.97 1.19 -12.09
CA TYR A 371 0.56 1.11 -12.53
C TYR A 371 0.14 -0.33 -12.80
N ARG A 372 0.99 -1.08 -13.50
CA ARG A 372 0.74 -2.50 -13.79
C ARG A 372 0.76 -3.34 -12.51
N HIS A 373 1.76 -3.14 -11.66
CA HIS A 373 1.86 -3.84 -10.37
C HIS A 373 0.59 -3.65 -9.55
N ASP A 374 0.14 -2.41 -9.36
CA ASP A 374 -1.06 -2.10 -8.58
C ASP A 374 -2.34 -2.70 -9.17
N LEU A 375 -2.45 -2.80 -10.51
CA LEU A 375 -3.55 -3.51 -11.18
C LEU A 375 -3.55 -5.01 -10.85
N LEU A 376 -2.38 -5.64 -10.86
CA LEU A 376 -2.23 -7.07 -10.53
C LEU A 376 -2.53 -7.30 -9.04
N VAL A 377 -1.99 -6.47 -8.16
CA VAL A 377 -2.29 -6.52 -6.72
C VAL A 377 -3.78 -6.37 -6.44
N HIS A 378 -4.46 -5.44 -7.15
CA HIS A 378 -5.90 -5.27 -7.02
C HIS A 378 -6.66 -6.54 -7.42
N LYS A 379 -6.33 -7.12 -8.59
CA LYS A 379 -6.94 -8.39 -9.02
C LYS A 379 -6.77 -9.49 -7.99
N VAL A 380 -5.54 -9.76 -7.56
CA VAL A 380 -5.24 -10.83 -6.60
C VAL A 380 -5.89 -10.56 -5.24
N SER A 381 -6.02 -9.29 -4.83
CA SER A 381 -6.73 -8.91 -3.61
C SER A 381 -8.23 -9.20 -3.68
N LEU A 382 -8.86 -9.01 -4.85
CA LEU A 382 -10.25 -9.38 -5.05
C LEU A 382 -10.43 -10.91 -5.10
N ASP A 383 -9.53 -11.63 -5.77
CA ASP A 383 -9.50 -13.11 -5.75
C ASP A 383 -9.36 -13.64 -4.31
N ALA A 384 -8.49 -13.02 -3.50
CA ALA A 384 -8.33 -13.32 -2.07
C ALA A 384 -9.61 -13.07 -1.25
N CYS A 385 -10.52 -12.27 -1.75
CA CYS A 385 -11.83 -12.05 -1.14
C CYS A 385 -12.92 -12.98 -1.66
N ASN A 386 -12.57 -13.92 -2.55
CA ASN A 386 -13.49 -14.77 -3.30
C ASN A 386 -14.52 -13.93 -4.10
N LEU A 387 -14.11 -12.78 -4.62
CA LEU A 387 -14.92 -11.88 -5.44
C LEU A 387 -14.68 -12.15 -6.93
N PRO A 388 -15.69 -11.89 -7.78
CA PRO A 388 -15.50 -11.95 -9.23
C PRO A 388 -14.41 -10.98 -9.69
N THR A 389 -13.53 -11.44 -10.55
CA THR A 389 -12.49 -10.62 -11.18
C THR A 389 -12.54 -10.77 -12.70
N VAL A 390 -12.01 -9.77 -13.40
CA VAL A 390 -11.79 -9.82 -14.84
C VAL A 390 -10.30 -9.98 -15.11
N ASP A 391 -9.96 -10.57 -16.24
CA ASP A 391 -8.55 -10.71 -16.63
C ASP A 391 -7.91 -9.32 -16.80
N VAL A 392 -6.73 -9.20 -16.22
CA VAL A 392 -5.85 -8.07 -16.46
C VAL A 392 -4.94 -8.51 -17.58
N ALA A 393 -5.31 -8.16 -18.83
CA ALA A 393 -4.43 -8.40 -19.96
C ALA A 393 -3.09 -7.68 -19.73
N PRO A 394 -1.97 -8.32 -20.13
CA PRO A 394 -0.64 -7.73 -20.00
C PRO A 394 -0.52 -6.42 -20.76
#